data_65f500e5fe8cba9e8f5739a238f736e2
#
_entry.id   65f500e5fe8cba9e8f5739a238f736e2
#
_cell.length_a   1.000
_cell.length_b   1.000
_cell.length_c   1.000
_cell.angle_alpha   90.00
_cell.angle_beta   90.00
_cell.angle_gamma   90.00
#
_symmetry.space_group_name_H-M   'P 1'
#
loop_
_entity.id
_entity.type
_entity.pdbx_description
1 polymer ?
#
loop_
_entity_poly.entity_id
_entity_poly.type
_entity_poly.pdbx_seq_one_letter_code
_entity_poly.pdbx_strand_id
1 'polypeptide(L)'
;MDLHAISRGLGTLDREVFEAVAESPSPLLDTAMPRLTRAADHSKLWFAIAVAMGAVGTASARRGAARGVVSLAVTSLVTNQLAKRIWRRPRPDHTRIPIPRRSRRMPTSHSMPSGHSASAAAFAVGVGLESAPAGLPLALLAGLVGLSRVATGAHYPGDVLAGFGIGAAISVLGARIVPPIPATTLPTSAPLRFATEPRPEGEGVALVINPRSGDGTGARILEEARKTLPRMEIIELGKDDDVETTLREAADRVDVLAIGGGDGTVACAAGVALEKGVPLAVFPGGTFNHFAKDIGCESVARTAKAITEGTASYVDLVCINDDRIVINTASIGAYPNYVRMREKLERRMGKQLAGLCALYLTMRREAPVRIRYDDKTLETELFFLGNSTYFPSGFAPSVRPLLDDGLIDVRILETGRRFSGLRIAAAVATGRLVRSPLYHELRVPEFRFVAVDGPTIVAHDGEVGEKLSEAKFSVKYRALPVFRPLP
;
A
#
# COMPACT_ATOMS: atom_id res chain seq x y z
N MET A 1 -30.66 -25.67 -33.10
CA MET A 1 -31.00 -26.00 -31.69
C MET A 1 -32.17 -25.10 -31.29
N ASP A 2 -33.33 -25.70 -30.97
CA ASP A 2 -34.57 -24.92 -30.70
C ASP A 2 -34.51 -24.22 -29.32
N LEU A 3 -34.28 -22.93 -29.35
CA LEU A 3 -34.20 -22.08 -28.12
C LEU A 3 -35.47 -22.14 -27.26
N HIS A 4 -36.65 -22.37 -27.91
CA HIS A 4 -37.92 -22.53 -27.22
C HIS A 4 -38.01 -23.87 -26.47
N ALA A 5 -37.44 -24.93 -27.00
CA ALA A 5 -37.38 -26.23 -26.33
C ALA A 5 -36.45 -26.19 -25.12
N ILE A 6 -35.29 -25.52 -25.24
CA ILE A 6 -34.33 -25.32 -24.15
C ILE A 6 -34.97 -24.47 -23.02
N SER A 7 -35.63 -23.38 -23.36
CA SER A 7 -36.23 -22.48 -22.33
C SER A 7 -37.37 -23.19 -21.58
N ARG A 8 -38.17 -24.02 -22.25
CA ARG A 8 -39.20 -24.84 -21.60
C ARG A 8 -38.60 -25.90 -20.68
N GLY A 9 -37.54 -26.62 -21.14
CA GLY A 9 -36.81 -27.58 -20.31
C GLY A 9 -36.21 -27.00 -19.05
N LEU A 10 -35.56 -25.83 -19.17
CA LEU A 10 -35.01 -25.12 -18.03
C LEU A 10 -36.09 -24.66 -17.03
N GLY A 11 -37.26 -24.21 -17.54
CA GLY A 11 -38.39 -23.82 -16.69
C GLY A 11 -39.02 -25.00 -15.94
N THR A 12 -38.99 -26.23 -16.53
CA THR A 12 -39.45 -27.44 -15.87
C THR A 12 -38.51 -27.89 -14.77
N LEU A 13 -37.22 -27.96 -15.09
CA LEU A 13 -36.18 -28.28 -14.11
C LEU A 13 -36.18 -27.30 -12.90
N ASP A 14 -36.36 -26.03 -13.18
CA ASP A 14 -36.40 -24.97 -12.13
C ASP A 14 -37.56 -25.18 -11.16
N ARG A 15 -38.71 -25.63 -11.63
CA ARG A 15 -39.85 -25.98 -10.79
C ARG A 15 -39.63 -27.30 -10.02
N GLU A 16 -39.09 -28.33 -10.67
CA GLU A 16 -38.80 -29.62 -10.04
C GLU A 16 -37.79 -29.43 -8.87
N VAL A 17 -36.73 -28.69 -9.09
CA VAL A 17 -35.77 -28.39 -8.01
C VAL A 17 -36.41 -27.58 -6.89
N PHE A 18 -37.26 -26.60 -7.21
CA PHE A 18 -38.03 -25.85 -6.20
C PHE A 18 -38.90 -26.79 -5.38
N GLU A 19 -39.67 -27.68 -6.02
CA GLU A 19 -40.57 -28.62 -5.36
C GLU A 19 -39.79 -29.61 -4.48
N ALA A 20 -38.68 -30.14 -4.96
CA ALA A 20 -37.80 -31.00 -4.18
C ALA A 20 -37.29 -30.33 -2.88
N VAL A 21 -36.89 -29.04 -2.96
CA VAL A 21 -36.51 -28.27 -1.77
C VAL A 21 -37.69 -27.96 -0.85
N ALA A 22 -38.85 -27.66 -1.41
CA ALA A 22 -40.06 -27.35 -0.66
C ALA A 22 -40.57 -28.57 0.13
N GLU A 23 -40.56 -29.77 -0.49
CA GLU A 23 -41.04 -31.01 0.11
C GLU A 23 -40.02 -31.72 1.01
N SER A 24 -38.72 -31.29 0.97
CA SER A 24 -37.65 -31.89 1.79
C SER A 24 -37.93 -31.79 3.29
N PRO A 25 -38.03 -32.89 4.04
CA PRO A 25 -38.27 -32.85 5.48
C PRO A 25 -36.92 -32.56 6.20
N SER A 26 -36.69 -31.27 6.50
CA SER A 26 -35.43 -30.87 7.15
C SER A 26 -35.65 -29.82 8.22
N PRO A 27 -35.46 -30.15 9.52
CA PRO A 27 -35.53 -29.22 10.63
C PRO A 27 -34.62 -28.00 10.47
N LEU A 28 -33.46 -28.21 9.79
CA LEU A 28 -32.51 -27.12 9.51
C LEU A 28 -33.11 -26.10 8.54
N LEU A 29 -33.78 -26.57 7.49
CA LEU A 29 -34.49 -25.67 6.55
C LEU A 29 -35.63 -24.94 7.21
N ASP A 30 -36.32 -25.56 8.17
CA ASP A 30 -37.49 -25.00 8.88
C ASP A 30 -37.07 -23.89 9.86
N THR A 31 -35.89 -24.02 10.48
CA THR A 31 -35.46 -23.12 11.54
C THR A 31 -34.43 -22.10 11.11
N ALA A 32 -33.37 -22.53 10.35
CA ALA A 32 -32.26 -21.68 9.97
C ALA A 32 -32.58 -20.76 8.77
N MET A 33 -33.26 -21.29 7.74
CA MET A 33 -33.48 -20.52 6.50
C MET A 33 -34.36 -19.27 6.70
N PRO A 34 -35.48 -19.32 7.47
CA PRO A 34 -36.27 -18.12 7.76
C PRO A 34 -35.50 -17.07 8.59
N ARG A 35 -34.56 -17.50 9.44
CA ARG A 35 -33.72 -16.57 10.22
C ARG A 35 -32.70 -15.92 9.34
N LEU A 36 -32.01 -16.69 8.48
CA LEU A 36 -30.98 -16.20 7.56
C LEU A 36 -31.57 -15.22 6.55
N THR A 37 -32.73 -15.56 5.97
CA THR A 37 -33.38 -14.67 4.99
C THR A 37 -33.77 -13.32 5.64
N ARG A 38 -34.22 -13.33 6.90
CA ARG A 38 -34.55 -12.09 7.65
C ARG A 38 -33.29 -11.28 7.99
N ALA A 39 -32.20 -11.94 8.35
CA ALA A 39 -30.92 -11.26 8.59
C ALA A 39 -30.37 -10.57 7.33
N ALA A 40 -30.61 -11.18 6.16
CA ALA A 40 -30.21 -10.64 4.87
C ALA A 40 -31.17 -9.54 4.33
N ASP A 41 -32.33 -9.33 4.95
CA ASP A 41 -33.28 -8.31 4.54
C ASP A 41 -32.68 -6.89 4.61
N HIS A 42 -32.93 -6.09 3.58
CA HIS A 42 -32.37 -4.74 3.43
C HIS A 42 -30.84 -4.70 3.52
N SER A 43 -30.17 -5.80 3.16
CA SER A 43 -28.70 -5.94 3.20
C SER A 43 -28.07 -5.77 4.58
N LYS A 44 -28.84 -5.86 5.67
CA LYS A 44 -28.36 -5.66 7.05
C LYS A 44 -27.19 -6.56 7.42
N LEU A 45 -27.26 -7.85 7.04
CA LEU A 45 -26.19 -8.83 7.25
C LEU A 45 -24.87 -8.35 6.64
N TRP A 46 -24.93 -7.89 5.40
CA TRP A 46 -23.73 -7.46 4.66
C TRP A 46 -23.13 -6.18 5.22
N PHE A 47 -23.99 -5.22 5.63
CA PHE A 47 -23.49 -4.01 6.30
C PHE A 47 -22.87 -4.32 7.67
N ALA A 48 -23.47 -5.22 8.46
CA ALA A 48 -22.88 -5.63 9.74
C ALA A 48 -21.50 -6.29 9.55
N ILE A 49 -21.37 -7.18 8.56
CA ILE A 49 -20.09 -7.79 8.20
C ILE A 49 -19.09 -6.73 7.72
N ALA A 50 -19.52 -5.79 6.89
CA ALA A 50 -18.65 -4.72 6.40
C ALA A 50 -18.11 -3.84 7.54
N VAL A 51 -18.96 -3.49 8.51
CA VAL A 51 -18.55 -2.76 9.72
C VAL A 51 -17.54 -3.56 10.55
N ALA A 52 -17.80 -4.83 10.79
CA ALA A 52 -16.86 -5.71 11.52
C ALA A 52 -15.51 -5.81 10.79
N MET A 53 -15.51 -6.03 9.47
CA MET A 53 -14.27 -6.06 8.67
C MET A 53 -13.55 -4.71 8.67
N GLY A 54 -14.27 -3.60 8.71
CA GLY A 54 -13.73 -2.25 8.83
C GLY A 54 -13.04 -2.01 10.17
N ALA A 55 -13.61 -2.52 11.26
CA ALA A 55 -13.10 -2.33 12.61
C ALA A 55 -11.86 -3.19 12.91
N VAL A 56 -11.93 -4.50 12.63
CA VAL A 56 -10.88 -5.46 13.06
C VAL A 56 -10.14 -6.13 11.91
N GLY A 57 -10.52 -5.86 10.66
CA GLY A 57 -9.93 -6.51 9.49
C GLY A 57 -8.53 -6.00 9.12
N THR A 58 -7.81 -6.82 8.37
CA THR A 58 -6.56 -6.42 7.69
C THR A 58 -6.82 -5.30 6.68
N ALA A 59 -5.77 -4.65 6.20
CA ALA A 59 -5.91 -3.58 5.18
C ALA A 59 -6.62 -4.07 3.90
N SER A 60 -6.35 -5.30 3.45
CA SER A 60 -7.05 -5.92 2.31
C SER A 60 -8.52 -6.23 2.63
N ALA A 61 -8.82 -6.72 3.84
CA ALA A 61 -10.20 -6.98 4.26
C ALA A 61 -11.01 -5.68 4.36
N ARG A 62 -10.43 -4.59 4.89
CA ARG A 62 -11.08 -3.26 4.94
C ARG A 62 -11.40 -2.72 3.54
N ARG A 63 -10.44 -2.81 2.60
CA ARG A 63 -10.68 -2.44 1.20
C ARG A 63 -11.76 -3.32 0.57
N GLY A 64 -11.71 -4.62 0.86
CA GLY A 64 -12.70 -5.59 0.42
C GLY A 64 -14.10 -5.24 0.91
N ALA A 65 -14.26 -4.89 2.20
CA ALA A 65 -15.52 -4.44 2.76
C ALA A 65 -16.07 -3.20 2.03
N ALA A 66 -15.23 -2.19 1.79
CA ALA A 66 -15.62 -0.99 1.05
C ALA A 66 -16.06 -1.31 -0.39
N ARG A 67 -15.27 -2.12 -1.11
CA ARG A 67 -15.60 -2.59 -2.47
C ARG A 67 -16.88 -3.40 -2.47
N GLY A 68 -17.06 -4.31 -1.52
CA GLY A 68 -18.26 -5.13 -1.38
C GLY A 68 -19.52 -4.28 -1.18
N VAL A 69 -19.45 -3.25 -0.33
CA VAL A 69 -20.58 -2.31 -0.11
C VAL A 69 -20.92 -1.52 -1.37
N VAL A 70 -19.90 -0.99 -2.08
CA VAL A 70 -20.14 -0.25 -3.33
C VAL A 70 -20.73 -1.17 -4.39
N SER A 71 -20.19 -2.37 -4.58
CA SER A 71 -20.71 -3.37 -5.52
C SER A 71 -22.15 -3.75 -5.20
N LEU A 72 -22.48 -3.97 -3.92
CA LEU A 72 -23.83 -4.25 -3.44
C LEU A 72 -24.79 -3.09 -3.72
N ALA A 73 -24.38 -1.85 -3.47
CA ALA A 73 -25.22 -0.68 -3.71
C ALA A 73 -25.57 -0.52 -5.19
N VAL A 74 -24.55 -0.62 -6.08
CA VAL A 74 -24.75 -0.56 -7.53
C VAL A 74 -25.64 -1.73 -8.00
N THR A 75 -25.38 -2.94 -7.50
CA THR A 75 -26.17 -4.14 -7.84
C THR A 75 -27.62 -3.99 -7.40
N SER A 76 -27.87 -3.49 -6.20
CA SER A 76 -29.22 -3.24 -5.68
C SER A 76 -29.99 -2.25 -6.56
N LEU A 77 -29.33 -1.18 -6.99
CA LEU A 77 -29.91 -0.19 -7.91
C LEU A 77 -30.26 -0.83 -9.26
N VAL A 78 -29.31 -1.51 -9.89
CA VAL A 78 -29.50 -2.16 -11.21
C VAL A 78 -30.59 -3.24 -11.13
N THR A 79 -30.56 -4.08 -10.11
CA THR A 79 -31.52 -5.18 -9.97
C THR A 79 -32.95 -4.68 -9.74
N ASN A 80 -33.14 -3.71 -8.84
CA ASN A 80 -34.45 -3.26 -8.46
C ASN A 80 -35.08 -2.24 -9.45
N GLN A 81 -34.27 -1.40 -10.09
CA GLN A 81 -34.75 -0.36 -11.00
C GLN A 81 -34.82 -0.81 -12.46
N LEU A 82 -33.89 -1.69 -12.90
CA LEU A 82 -33.82 -2.10 -14.30
C LEU A 82 -34.22 -3.56 -14.51
N ALA A 83 -33.54 -4.51 -13.88
CA ALA A 83 -33.71 -5.93 -14.19
C ALA A 83 -35.11 -6.43 -13.90
N LYS A 84 -35.71 -6.08 -12.78
CA LYS A 84 -37.09 -6.49 -12.43
C LYS A 84 -38.17 -5.90 -13.34
N ARG A 85 -37.90 -4.81 -14.03
CA ARG A 85 -38.84 -4.24 -15.04
C ARG A 85 -38.82 -5.01 -16.36
N ILE A 86 -37.67 -5.62 -16.67
CA ILE A 86 -37.48 -6.39 -17.91
C ILE A 86 -38.05 -7.81 -17.76
N TRP A 87 -37.73 -8.49 -16.64
CA TRP A 87 -38.13 -9.88 -16.41
C TRP A 87 -39.33 -9.98 -15.47
N ARG A 88 -40.52 -10.08 -16.07
CA ARG A 88 -41.80 -10.13 -15.34
C ARG A 88 -42.20 -11.58 -15.03
N ARG A 89 -41.44 -12.28 -14.16
CA ARG A 89 -41.77 -13.65 -13.74
C ARG A 89 -42.62 -13.65 -12.47
N PRO A 90 -43.72 -14.45 -12.42
CA PRO A 90 -44.48 -14.64 -11.18
C PRO A 90 -43.65 -15.42 -10.15
N ARG A 91 -43.94 -15.24 -8.87
CA ARG A 91 -43.25 -15.95 -7.78
C ARG A 91 -43.79 -17.38 -7.67
N PRO A 92 -43.01 -18.30 -6.99
CA PRO A 92 -43.46 -19.62 -6.64
C PRO A 92 -44.77 -19.55 -5.79
N ASP A 93 -45.58 -20.60 -5.93
CA ASP A 93 -46.77 -20.78 -5.07
C ASP A 93 -46.28 -21.18 -3.66
N HIS A 94 -46.43 -20.27 -2.72
CA HIS A 94 -45.98 -20.47 -1.35
C HIS A 94 -46.90 -21.38 -0.53
N THR A 95 -48.08 -21.78 -1.07
CA THR A 95 -48.92 -22.77 -0.41
C THR A 95 -48.27 -24.14 -0.32
N ARG A 96 -47.36 -24.44 -1.22
CA ARG A 96 -46.53 -25.68 -1.22
C ARG A 96 -45.39 -25.69 -0.18
N ILE A 97 -45.08 -24.55 0.43
CA ILE A 97 -44.02 -24.43 1.42
C ILE A 97 -44.55 -24.77 2.81
N PRO A 98 -43.86 -25.57 3.63
CA PRO A 98 -44.22 -25.83 5.01
C PRO A 98 -44.40 -24.54 5.82
N ILE A 99 -45.42 -24.44 6.65
CA ILE A 99 -45.75 -23.24 7.41
C ILE A 99 -44.56 -22.64 8.18
N PRO A 100 -43.69 -23.44 8.84
CA PRO A 100 -42.52 -22.92 9.56
C PRO A 100 -41.51 -22.17 8.67
N ARG A 101 -41.45 -22.55 7.38
CA ARG A 101 -40.51 -21.95 6.41
C ARG A 101 -41.01 -20.71 5.74
N ARG A 102 -42.36 -20.50 5.74
CA ARG A 102 -42.96 -19.39 5.00
C ARG A 102 -42.44 -18.04 5.43
N SER A 103 -42.11 -17.20 4.45
CA SER A 103 -41.73 -15.82 4.71
C SER A 103 -42.99 -15.09 5.28
N ARG A 104 -42.82 -14.37 6.41
CA ARG A 104 -43.90 -13.60 7.02
C ARG A 104 -44.42 -12.45 6.14
N ARG A 105 -43.59 -11.95 5.24
CA ARG A 105 -43.90 -10.89 4.28
C ARG A 105 -43.34 -11.28 2.91
N MET A 106 -44.24 -11.52 1.96
CA MET A 106 -43.84 -11.77 0.57
C MET A 106 -43.71 -10.42 -0.15
N PRO A 107 -42.60 -10.23 -0.89
CA PRO A 107 -42.46 -9.03 -1.70
C PRO A 107 -43.48 -9.00 -2.83
N THR A 108 -44.04 -7.82 -3.13
CA THR A 108 -45.02 -7.62 -4.21
C THR A 108 -44.36 -7.49 -5.60
N SER A 109 -43.03 -7.37 -5.67
CA SER A 109 -42.29 -7.26 -6.92
C SER A 109 -42.14 -8.63 -7.63
N HIS A 110 -41.81 -8.60 -8.94
CA HIS A 110 -41.55 -9.80 -9.72
C HIS A 110 -40.47 -10.70 -9.13
N SER A 111 -40.51 -12.01 -9.43
CA SER A 111 -39.59 -12.99 -8.87
C SER A 111 -38.16 -12.84 -9.39
N MET A 112 -37.99 -12.66 -10.70
CA MET A 112 -36.67 -12.65 -11.37
C MET A 112 -36.17 -11.22 -11.56
N PRO A 113 -34.86 -10.98 -11.31
CA PRO A 113 -33.93 -11.79 -10.57
C PRO A 113 -34.08 -11.61 -9.04
N SER A 114 -33.46 -12.54 -8.26
CA SER A 114 -33.41 -12.44 -6.80
C SER A 114 -32.49 -11.32 -6.32
N GLY A 115 -33.07 -10.26 -5.76
CA GLY A 115 -32.29 -9.11 -5.24
C GLY A 115 -31.38 -9.46 -4.05
N HIS A 116 -31.83 -10.37 -3.15
CA HIS A 116 -31.03 -10.85 -2.04
C HIS A 116 -29.77 -11.60 -2.52
N SER A 117 -29.96 -12.48 -3.51
CA SER A 117 -28.86 -13.25 -4.11
C SER A 117 -27.90 -12.35 -4.88
N ALA A 118 -28.42 -11.34 -5.59
CA ALA A 118 -27.60 -10.38 -6.31
C ALA A 118 -26.73 -9.54 -5.34
N SER A 119 -27.33 -9.02 -4.28
CA SER A 119 -26.58 -8.27 -3.25
C SER A 119 -25.56 -9.15 -2.53
N ALA A 120 -25.90 -10.40 -2.23
CA ALA A 120 -25.02 -11.37 -1.59
C ALA A 120 -23.76 -11.65 -2.44
N ALA A 121 -23.98 -11.97 -3.71
CA ALA A 121 -22.88 -12.24 -4.65
C ALA A 121 -22.02 -10.99 -4.89
N ALA A 122 -22.65 -9.84 -5.05
CA ALA A 122 -21.93 -8.58 -5.24
C ALA A 122 -21.01 -8.27 -4.06
N PHE A 123 -21.49 -8.44 -2.84
CA PHE A 123 -20.68 -8.23 -1.64
C PHE A 123 -19.55 -9.26 -1.55
N ALA A 124 -19.85 -10.56 -1.66
CA ALA A 124 -18.87 -11.64 -1.53
C ALA A 124 -17.77 -11.56 -2.59
N VAL A 125 -18.14 -11.35 -3.87
CA VAL A 125 -17.18 -11.20 -4.97
C VAL A 125 -16.38 -9.90 -4.81
N GLY A 126 -17.03 -8.79 -4.44
CA GLY A 126 -16.37 -7.52 -4.19
C GLY A 126 -15.28 -7.63 -3.10
N VAL A 127 -15.59 -8.33 -2.00
CA VAL A 127 -14.61 -8.63 -0.94
C VAL A 127 -13.51 -9.57 -1.46
N GLY A 128 -13.88 -10.63 -2.16
CA GLY A 128 -12.96 -11.64 -2.66
C GLY A 128 -11.91 -11.10 -3.63
N LEU A 129 -12.25 -10.10 -4.41
CA LEU A 129 -11.33 -9.40 -5.32
C LEU A 129 -10.19 -8.67 -4.59
N GLU A 130 -10.40 -8.22 -3.35
CA GLU A 130 -9.38 -7.57 -2.52
C GLU A 130 -8.73 -8.53 -1.51
N SER A 131 -9.47 -9.54 -1.06
CA SER A 131 -9.07 -10.48 -0.02
C SER A 131 -9.72 -11.84 -0.25
N ALA A 132 -9.06 -12.74 -0.98
CA ALA A 132 -9.56 -14.07 -1.26
C ALA A 132 -9.86 -14.88 0.03
N PRO A 133 -9.03 -14.84 1.10
CA PRO A 133 -9.34 -15.52 2.35
C PRO A 133 -10.64 -15.06 3.02
N ALA A 134 -10.99 -13.78 2.90
CA ALA A 134 -12.25 -13.24 3.42
C ALA A 134 -13.41 -13.48 2.46
N GLY A 135 -13.16 -13.48 1.16
CA GLY A 135 -14.18 -13.67 0.13
C GLY A 135 -14.78 -15.08 0.10
N LEU A 136 -13.95 -16.11 0.33
CA LEU A 136 -14.41 -17.50 0.25
C LEU A 136 -15.52 -17.83 1.26
N PRO A 137 -15.38 -17.58 2.57
CA PRO A 137 -16.48 -17.80 3.53
C PRO A 137 -17.71 -16.94 3.22
N LEU A 138 -17.54 -15.73 2.70
CA LEU A 138 -18.65 -14.88 2.29
C LEU A 138 -19.36 -15.41 1.05
N ALA A 139 -18.66 -16.07 0.14
CA ALA A 139 -19.30 -16.74 -1.02
C ALA A 139 -20.15 -17.92 -0.56
N LEU A 140 -19.68 -18.71 0.40
CA LEU A 140 -20.48 -19.78 1.02
C LEU A 140 -21.73 -19.22 1.72
N LEU A 141 -21.58 -18.15 2.48
CA LEU A 141 -22.73 -17.47 3.11
C LEU A 141 -23.70 -16.92 2.08
N ALA A 142 -23.21 -16.37 0.96
CA ALA A 142 -24.05 -15.91 -0.14
C ALA A 142 -24.85 -17.07 -0.76
N GLY A 143 -24.23 -18.24 -0.92
CA GLY A 143 -24.90 -19.48 -1.35
C GLY A 143 -26.02 -19.88 -0.39
N LEU A 144 -25.76 -19.84 0.91
CA LEU A 144 -26.79 -20.13 1.94
C LEU A 144 -27.93 -19.10 1.92
N VAL A 145 -27.64 -17.82 1.70
CA VAL A 145 -28.67 -16.78 1.51
C VAL A 145 -29.51 -17.09 0.26
N GLY A 146 -28.88 -17.49 -0.86
CA GLY A 146 -29.59 -17.93 -2.06
C GLY A 146 -30.50 -19.13 -1.78
N LEU A 147 -30.00 -20.16 -1.12
CA LEU A 147 -30.79 -21.33 -0.70
C LEU A 147 -31.96 -20.92 0.19
N SER A 148 -31.76 -19.99 1.11
CA SER A 148 -32.84 -19.50 1.97
C SER A 148 -33.99 -18.89 1.19
N ARG A 149 -33.71 -18.26 0.01
CA ARG A 149 -34.76 -17.66 -0.84
C ARG A 149 -35.62 -18.73 -1.55
N VAL A 150 -34.98 -19.86 -1.92
CA VAL A 150 -35.71 -21.02 -2.49
C VAL A 150 -36.51 -21.71 -1.39
N ALA A 151 -35.87 -22.03 -0.26
CA ALA A 151 -36.50 -22.77 0.85
C ALA A 151 -37.70 -22.03 1.47
N THR A 152 -37.67 -20.70 1.48
CA THR A 152 -38.79 -19.88 1.98
C THR A 152 -39.88 -19.55 0.94
N GLY A 153 -39.77 -20.08 -0.28
CA GLY A 153 -40.72 -19.87 -1.37
C GLY A 153 -40.72 -18.49 -2.00
N ALA A 154 -39.68 -17.70 -1.74
CA ALA A 154 -39.60 -16.35 -2.27
C ALA A 154 -39.16 -16.29 -3.75
N HIS A 155 -38.38 -17.25 -4.19
CA HIS A 155 -37.78 -17.30 -5.52
C HIS A 155 -37.58 -18.73 -6.01
N TYR A 156 -37.58 -18.92 -7.32
CA TYR A 156 -37.10 -20.14 -7.96
C TYR A 156 -35.57 -20.20 -7.96
N PRO A 157 -34.95 -21.40 -8.07
CA PRO A 157 -33.49 -21.55 -8.21
C PRO A 157 -32.89 -20.68 -9.33
N GLY A 158 -33.54 -20.62 -10.50
CA GLY A 158 -33.11 -19.79 -11.63
C GLY A 158 -33.09 -18.30 -11.33
N ASP A 159 -34.01 -17.79 -10.48
CA ASP A 159 -34.00 -16.39 -10.06
C ASP A 159 -32.79 -16.08 -9.17
N VAL A 160 -32.37 -17.07 -8.34
CA VAL A 160 -31.18 -17.00 -7.47
C VAL A 160 -29.92 -17.01 -8.29
N LEU A 161 -29.79 -17.91 -9.26
CA LEU A 161 -28.63 -17.99 -10.15
C LEU A 161 -28.48 -16.73 -11.00
N ALA A 162 -29.57 -16.22 -11.56
CA ALA A 162 -29.58 -14.95 -12.28
C ALA A 162 -29.13 -13.78 -11.38
N GLY A 163 -29.60 -13.75 -10.13
CA GLY A 163 -29.17 -12.77 -9.13
C GLY A 163 -27.67 -12.87 -8.88
N PHE A 164 -27.15 -14.06 -8.62
CA PHE A 164 -25.71 -14.29 -8.42
C PHE A 164 -24.88 -13.82 -9.64
N GLY A 165 -25.32 -14.16 -10.85
CA GLY A 165 -24.65 -13.74 -12.08
C GLY A 165 -24.58 -12.21 -12.22
N ILE A 166 -25.68 -11.50 -11.95
CA ILE A 166 -25.72 -10.03 -12.01
C ILE A 166 -24.80 -9.42 -10.95
N GLY A 167 -24.86 -9.89 -9.70
CA GLY A 167 -24.02 -9.38 -8.63
C GLY A 167 -22.53 -9.58 -8.87
N ALA A 168 -22.15 -10.78 -9.31
CA ALA A 168 -20.77 -11.12 -9.68
C ALA A 168 -20.29 -10.27 -10.87
N ALA A 169 -21.09 -10.15 -11.93
CA ALA A 169 -20.74 -9.38 -13.11
C ALA A 169 -20.49 -7.89 -12.77
N ILE A 170 -21.34 -7.27 -11.97
CA ILE A 170 -21.18 -5.88 -11.55
C ILE A 170 -19.89 -5.70 -10.74
N SER A 171 -19.58 -6.62 -9.83
CA SER A 171 -18.35 -6.57 -9.04
C SER A 171 -17.10 -6.72 -9.91
N VAL A 172 -17.11 -7.64 -10.86
CA VAL A 172 -15.99 -7.85 -11.80
C VAL A 172 -15.83 -6.68 -12.76
N LEU A 173 -16.93 -6.12 -13.28
CA LEU A 173 -16.88 -4.91 -14.11
C LEU A 173 -16.37 -3.71 -13.33
N GLY A 174 -16.81 -3.55 -12.08
CA GLY A 174 -16.29 -2.55 -11.17
C GLY A 174 -14.77 -2.69 -10.94
N ALA A 175 -14.26 -3.92 -10.87
CA ALA A 175 -12.82 -4.16 -10.74
C ALA A 175 -12.03 -3.81 -12.01
N ARG A 176 -12.66 -3.75 -13.18
CA ARG A 176 -12.01 -3.23 -14.40
C ARG A 176 -11.91 -1.69 -14.38
N ILE A 177 -12.82 -1.01 -13.70
CA ILE A 177 -12.82 0.46 -13.53
C ILE A 177 -11.86 0.85 -12.42
N VAL A 178 -11.98 0.23 -11.25
CA VAL A 178 -11.11 0.43 -10.09
C VAL A 178 -10.44 -0.91 -9.78
N PRO A 179 -9.21 -1.16 -10.27
CA PRO A 179 -8.53 -2.44 -10.06
C PRO A 179 -8.31 -2.74 -8.57
N PRO A 180 -8.41 -4.01 -8.15
CA PRO A 180 -8.00 -4.42 -6.81
C PRO A 180 -6.51 -4.10 -6.62
N ILE A 181 -6.15 -3.76 -5.39
CA ILE A 181 -4.73 -3.59 -5.05
C ILE A 181 -4.15 -4.99 -4.83
N PRO A 182 -3.23 -5.45 -5.69
CA PRO A 182 -2.63 -6.76 -5.51
C PRO A 182 -1.92 -6.83 -4.16
N ALA A 183 -1.95 -8.00 -3.52
CA ALA A 183 -1.06 -8.28 -2.41
C ALA A 183 0.37 -8.16 -2.95
N THR A 184 1.08 -7.11 -2.54
CA THR A 184 2.47 -6.92 -2.95
C THR A 184 3.29 -7.99 -2.24
N THR A 185 3.69 -9.02 -2.98
CA THR A 185 4.77 -9.90 -2.52
C THR A 185 6.04 -9.07 -2.57
N LEU A 186 6.52 -8.64 -1.41
CA LEU A 186 7.81 -7.98 -1.33
C LEU A 186 8.90 -8.98 -1.72
N PRO A 187 9.85 -8.58 -2.55
CA PRO A 187 11.00 -9.44 -2.81
C PRO A 187 11.73 -9.70 -1.50
N THR A 188 11.98 -10.96 -1.21
CA THR A 188 12.77 -11.39 -0.07
C THR A 188 14.05 -12.00 -0.59
N SER A 189 15.15 -11.29 -0.43
CA SER A 189 16.50 -11.80 -0.65
C SER A 189 17.27 -11.65 0.65
N ALA A 190 18.08 -12.63 0.99
CA ALA A 190 18.99 -12.48 2.11
C ALA A 190 20.03 -11.40 1.77
N PRO A 191 20.24 -10.40 2.63
CA PRO A 191 21.24 -9.36 2.37
C PRO A 191 22.64 -9.97 2.34
N LEU A 192 23.51 -9.43 1.49
CA LEU A 192 24.90 -9.85 1.44
C LEU A 192 25.58 -9.47 2.75
N ARG A 193 25.98 -10.47 3.51
CA ARG A 193 26.65 -10.27 4.80
C ARG A 193 28.05 -9.67 4.61
N PHE A 194 28.41 -8.77 5.50
CA PHE A 194 29.77 -8.29 5.69
C PHE A 194 30.37 -9.00 6.90
N ALA A 195 31.54 -9.61 6.71
CA ALA A 195 32.25 -10.29 7.79
C ALA A 195 32.88 -9.24 8.72
N THR A 196 32.44 -9.20 9.97
CA THR A 196 32.99 -8.32 11.00
C THR A 196 33.03 -9.05 12.32
N GLU A 197 33.93 -8.64 13.21
CA GLU A 197 34.06 -9.23 14.53
C GLU A 197 32.98 -8.72 15.49
N PRO A 198 32.47 -9.56 16.39
CA PRO A 198 31.63 -9.13 17.51
C PRO A 198 32.36 -8.15 18.42
N ARG A 199 31.64 -7.11 18.87
CA ARG A 199 32.17 -6.07 19.76
C ARG A 199 31.28 -5.90 20.99
N PRO A 200 31.36 -6.85 21.97
CA PRO A 200 30.40 -6.93 23.09
C PRO A 200 30.34 -5.67 23.94
N GLU A 201 31.46 -4.95 24.06
CA GLU A 201 31.55 -3.70 24.84
C GLU A 201 31.71 -2.45 23.94
N GLY A 202 31.75 -2.60 22.61
CA GLY A 202 31.86 -1.50 21.65
C GLY A 202 33.31 -1.04 21.42
N GLU A 203 34.32 -1.87 21.66
CA GLU A 203 35.72 -1.53 21.36
C GLU A 203 35.96 -1.24 19.88
N GLY A 204 36.75 -0.21 19.59
CA GLY A 204 37.06 0.21 18.20
C GLY A 204 35.87 0.84 17.47
N VAL A 205 34.81 1.21 18.19
CA VAL A 205 33.65 1.95 17.66
C VAL A 205 33.70 3.39 18.17
N ALA A 206 33.55 4.39 17.30
CA ALA A 206 33.37 5.79 17.70
C ALA A 206 31.95 6.27 17.32
N LEU A 207 31.18 6.71 18.31
CA LEU A 207 29.87 7.33 18.12
C LEU A 207 30.01 8.84 18.09
N VAL A 208 29.75 9.44 16.94
CA VAL A 208 29.56 10.89 16.80
C VAL A 208 28.11 11.23 16.99
N ILE A 209 27.76 12.12 17.91
CA ILE A 209 26.38 12.44 18.25
C ILE A 209 26.23 13.89 18.70
N ASN A 210 25.13 14.54 18.30
CA ASN A 210 24.71 15.80 18.87
C ASN A 210 23.69 15.53 20.01
N PRO A 211 24.06 15.72 21.29
CA PRO A 211 23.17 15.46 22.42
C PRO A 211 21.91 16.33 22.42
N ARG A 212 21.95 17.47 21.73
CA ARG A 212 20.84 18.44 21.65
C ARG A 212 19.88 18.17 20.49
N SER A 213 20.17 17.17 19.65
CA SER A 213 19.31 16.83 18.53
C SER A 213 17.97 16.22 18.97
N GLY A 214 16.89 16.50 18.20
CA GLY A 214 15.61 15.81 18.31
C GLY A 214 14.88 15.93 19.65
N ASP A 215 14.77 17.15 20.21
CA ASP A 215 14.03 17.43 21.47
C ASP A 215 14.41 16.47 22.64
N GLY A 216 15.71 16.28 22.86
CA GLY A 216 16.24 15.42 23.92
C GLY A 216 16.48 13.96 23.51
N THR A 217 16.18 13.58 22.27
CA THR A 217 16.44 12.22 21.75
C THR A 217 17.94 11.93 21.74
N GLY A 218 18.79 12.90 21.36
CA GLY A 218 20.26 12.75 21.37
C GLY A 218 20.80 12.40 22.74
N ALA A 219 20.38 13.10 23.80
CA ALA A 219 20.80 12.84 25.17
C ALA A 219 20.40 11.44 25.65
N ARG A 220 19.19 10.97 25.28
CA ARG A 220 18.70 9.63 25.62
C ARG A 220 19.52 8.55 24.91
N ILE A 221 19.81 8.74 23.62
CA ILE A 221 20.67 7.81 22.86
C ILE A 221 22.03 7.69 23.53
N LEU A 222 22.63 8.82 23.89
CA LEU A 222 23.92 8.89 24.54
C LEU A 222 23.94 8.10 25.86
N GLU A 223 22.93 8.29 26.70
CA GLU A 223 22.82 7.59 27.99
C GLU A 223 22.66 6.05 27.79
N GLU A 224 21.79 5.65 26.87
CA GLU A 224 21.53 4.23 26.57
C GLU A 224 22.76 3.56 25.93
N ALA A 225 23.42 4.26 25.00
CA ALA A 225 24.62 3.75 24.33
C ALA A 225 25.78 3.55 25.32
N ARG A 226 26.01 4.48 26.24
CA ARG A 226 27.03 4.33 27.31
C ARG A 226 26.80 3.11 28.20
N LYS A 227 25.53 2.78 28.48
CA LYS A 227 25.17 1.62 29.30
C LYS A 227 25.37 0.33 28.55
N THR A 228 25.08 0.31 27.25
CA THR A 228 25.08 -0.93 26.44
C THR A 228 26.45 -1.25 25.84
N LEU A 229 27.22 -0.23 25.50
CA LEU A 229 28.52 -0.32 24.85
C LEU A 229 29.56 0.54 25.61
N PRO A 230 29.97 0.14 26.82
CA PRO A 230 30.72 0.98 27.75
C PRO A 230 32.13 1.36 27.28
N ARG A 231 32.71 0.61 26.34
CA ARG A 231 34.05 0.85 25.76
C ARG A 231 34.02 1.55 24.41
N MET A 232 32.82 1.93 23.93
CA MET A 232 32.65 2.73 22.73
C MET A 232 33.14 4.15 22.97
N GLU A 233 33.96 4.67 22.08
CA GLU A 233 34.35 6.10 22.11
C GLU A 233 33.13 6.96 21.77
N ILE A 234 32.87 8.01 22.55
CA ILE A 234 31.77 8.93 22.30
C ILE A 234 32.29 10.32 22.05
N ILE A 235 31.92 10.89 20.91
CA ILE A 235 32.30 12.23 20.47
C ILE A 235 31.04 13.07 20.40
N GLU A 236 30.89 13.97 21.37
CA GLU A 236 29.73 14.86 21.46
C GLU A 236 29.98 16.11 20.62
N LEU A 237 29.13 16.36 19.63
CA LEU A 237 29.19 17.56 18.79
C LEU A 237 28.80 18.82 19.56
N GLY A 238 29.67 19.81 19.54
CA GLY A 238 29.42 21.15 19.99
C GLY A 238 28.46 21.91 19.09
N LYS A 239 28.22 23.18 19.38
CA LYS A 239 27.33 24.02 18.59
C LYS A 239 27.94 24.45 17.26
N ASP A 240 29.25 24.63 17.26
CA ASP A 240 30.01 25.20 16.15
C ASP A 240 30.93 24.16 15.48
N ASP A 241 30.81 22.87 15.87
CA ASP A 241 31.60 21.81 15.29
C ASP A 241 31.10 21.44 13.91
N ASP A 242 32.03 21.28 12.97
CA ASP A 242 31.74 20.75 11.66
C ASP A 242 31.59 19.22 11.71
N VAL A 243 30.38 18.76 11.43
CA VAL A 243 30.02 17.34 11.51
C VAL A 243 30.90 16.48 10.61
N GLU A 244 31.15 16.93 9.38
CA GLU A 244 31.90 16.16 8.40
C GLU A 244 33.36 16.01 8.78
N THR A 245 33.99 17.07 9.25
CA THR A 245 35.37 17.07 9.75
C THR A 245 35.50 16.15 10.97
N THR A 246 34.59 16.26 11.95
CA THR A 246 34.60 15.39 13.14
C THR A 246 34.44 13.91 12.78
N LEU A 247 33.58 13.60 11.80
CA LEU A 247 33.39 12.24 11.32
C LEU A 247 34.65 11.69 10.64
N ARG A 248 35.36 12.49 9.82
CA ARG A 248 36.62 12.08 9.20
C ARG A 248 37.71 11.79 10.23
N GLU A 249 37.86 12.68 11.20
CA GLU A 249 38.84 12.50 12.28
C GLU A 249 38.52 11.26 13.13
N ALA A 250 37.25 10.98 13.40
CA ALA A 250 36.84 9.77 14.08
C ALA A 250 37.13 8.52 13.26
N ALA A 251 36.79 8.53 11.98
CA ALA A 251 36.95 7.37 11.10
C ALA A 251 38.44 7.00 10.86
N ASP A 252 39.35 7.96 10.99
CA ASP A 252 40.82 7.69 10.81
C ASP A 252 41.43 6.86 11.96
N ARG A 253 40.70 6.71 13.10
CA ARG A 253 41.26 6.05 14.30
C ARG A 253 40.44 4.89 14.85
N VAL A 254 39.32 4.54 14.18
CA VAL A 254 38.44 3.47 14.63
C VAL A 254 38.18 2.46 13.54
N ASP A 255 37.75 1.27 13.92
CA ASP A 255 37.36 0.22 12.97
C ASP A 255 35.91 0.36 12.50
N VAL A 256 35.07 1.05 13.28
CA VAL A 256 33.63 1.25 13.01
C VAL A 256 33.25 2.66 13.33
N LEU A 257 32.71 3.38 12.34
CA LEU A 257 32.13 4.69 12.53
C LEU A 257 30.67 4.54 12.95
N ALA A 258 30.26 5.17 14.04
CA ALA A 258 28.88 5.21 14.47
C ALA A 258 28.36 6.66 14.47
N ILE A 259 27.08 6.83 14.11
CA ILE A 259 26.43 8.14 14.05
C ILE A 259 25.11 8.13 14.81
N GLY A 260 24.89 9.12 15.67
CA GLY A 260 23.62 9.38 16.33
C GLY A 260 22.95 10.62 15.74
N GLY A 261 21.93 10.44 14.88
CA GLY A 261 21.31 11.58 14.21
C GLY A 261 20.12 11.24 13.33
N GLY A 262 19.64 12.24 12.58
CA GLY A 262 18.61 12.09 11.56
C GLY A 262 19.18 11.73 10.19
N ASP A 263 18.31 11.51 9.20
CA ASP A 263 18.68 11.00 7.87
C ASP A 263 19.75 11.84 7.16
N GLY A 264 19.74 13.18 7.27
CA GLY A 264 20.78 14.05 6.69
C GLY A 264 22.16 13.83 7.31
N THR A 265 22.23 13.73 8.66
CA THR A 265 23.49 13.46 9.38
C THR A 265 24.00 12.04 9.08
N VAL A 266 23.09 11.09 8.94
CA VAL A 266 23.42 9.70 8.53
C VAL A 266 23.96 9.67 7.11
N ALA A 267 23.43 10.48 6.19
CA ALA A 267 23.93 10.57 4.81
C ALA A 267 25.38 11.11 4.79
N CYS A 268 25.68 12.13 5.58
CA CYS A 268 27.04 12.67 5.74
C CYS A 268 27.99 11.57 6.26
N ALA A 269 27.59 10.87 7.34
CA ALA A 269 28.37 9.78 7.91
C ALA A 269 28.58 8.62 6.94
N ALA A 270 27.59 8.30 6.10
CA ALA A 270 27.69 7.28 5.06
C ALA A 270 28.72 7.67 3.99
N GLY A 271 28.77 8.95 3.63
CA GLY A 271 29.82 9.48 2.70
C GLY A 271 31.22 9.33 3.27
N VAL A 272 31.42 9.76 4.52
CA VAL A 272 32.72 9.63 5.19
C VAL A 272 33.12 8.16 5.40
N ALA A 273 32.18 7.31 5.84
CA ALA A 273 32.45 5.89 6.03
C ALA A 273 32.84 5.20 4.72
N LEU A 274 32.18 5.56 3.60
CA LEU A 274 32.54 5.08 2.27
C LEU A 274 33.95 5.55 1.85
N GLU A 275 34.28 6.84 2.05
CA GLU A 275 35.58 7.44 1.73
C GLU A 275 36.72 6.75 2.50
N LYS A 276 36.50 6.49 3.78
CA LYS A 276 37.50 5.89 4.69
C LYS A 276 37.49 4.36 4.67
N GLY A 277 36.53 3.73 4.01
CA GLY A 277 36.44 2.27 3.92
C GLY A 277 36.07 1.58 5.23
N VAL A 278 35.41 2.28 6.16
CA VAL A 278 34.98 1.76 7.47
C VAL A 278 33.49 1.43 7.50
N PRO A 279 33.06 0.37 8.21
CA PRO A 279 31.63 0.07 8.40
C PRO A 279 30.91 1.17 9.20
N LEU A 280 29.61 1.35 8.90
CA LEU A 280 28.76 2.33 9.57
C LEU A 280 27.76 1.67 10.53
N ALA A 281 27.61 2.22 11.73
CA ALA A 281 26.52 1.90 12.66
C ALA A 281 25.64 3.13 12.88
N VAL A 282 24.29 2.93 12.86
CA VAL A 282 23.34 4.04 12.90
C VAL A 282 22.45 3.95 14.14
N PHE A 283 22.50 5.00 14.97
CA PHE A 283 21.63 5.20 16.13
C PHE A 283 20.54 6.22 15.76
N PRO A 284 19.24 5.86 15.82
CA PRO A 284 18.15 6.69 15.31
C PRO A 284 17.89 7.91 16.19
N GLY A 285 18.36 9.10 15.79
CA GLY A 285 18.27 10.34 16.55
C GLY A 285 17.39 11.43 15.90
N GLY A 286 16.84 11.22 14.73
CA GLY A 286 16.00 12.17 14.02
C GLY A 286 14.51 11.91 14.18
N THR A 287 13.70 12.71 13.48
CA THR A 287 12.22 12.61 13.52
C THR A 287 11.70 11.43 12.69
N PHE A 288 12.29 11.15 11.54
CA PHE A 288 11.79 10.14 10.60
C PHE A 288 12.62 8.85 10.65
N ASN A 289 13.94 8.94 10.64
CA ASN A 289 14.89 7.83 10.71
C ASN A 289 14.59 6.74 9.68
N HIS A 290 14.37 7.14 8.42
CA HIS A 290 13.97 6.20 7.35
C HIS A 290 15.04 5.14 7.14
N PHE A 291 16.30 5.55 6.98
CA PHE A 291 17.40 4.62 6.78
C PHE A 291 17.59 3.66 7.95
N ALA A 292 17.55 4.17 9.19
CA ALA A 292 17.67 3.33 10.38
C ALA A 292 16.57 2.26 10.46
N LYS A 293 15.32 2.61 10.08
CA LYS A 293 14.21 1.66 10.01
C LYS A 293 14.42 0.61 8.92
N ASP A 294 14.88 1.00 7.74
CA ASP A 294 15.10 0.10 6.62
C ASP A 294 16.21 -0.93 6.90
N ILE A 295 17.25 -0.54 7.65
CA ILE A 295 18.28 -1.48 8.12
C ILE A 295 17.87 -2.25 9.39
N GLY A 296 16.69 -1.99 9.96
CA GLY A 296 16.20 -2.66 11.16
C GLY A 296 16.79 -2.15 12.47
N CYS A 297 17.42 -0.97 12.47
CA CYS A 297 18.03 -0.30 13.62
C CYS A 297 17.12 0.83 14.16
N GLU A 298 15.83 0.53 14.36
CA GLU A 298 14.86 1.53 14.84
C GLU A 298 14.97 1.89 16.33
N SER A 299 15.90 1.30 17.07
CA SER A 299 16.20 1.62 18.46
C SER A 299 17.68 1.44 18.79
N VAL A 300 18.15 2.14 19.84
CA VAL A 300 19.52 2.00 20.34
C VAL A 300 19.87 0.54 20.64
N ALA A 301 18.97 -0.19 21.30
CA ALA A 301 19.17 -1.58 21.64
C ALA A 301 19.39 -2.48 20.41
N ARG A 302 18.72 -2.21 19.29
CA ARG A 302 18.89 -3.01 18.05
C ARG A 302 20.21 -2.72 17.38
N THR A 303 20.63 -1.46 17.33
CA THR A 303 21.97 -1.10 16.80
C THR A 303 23.08 -1.68 17.67
N ALA A 304 22.95 -1.51 19.00
CA ALA A 304 23.91 -2.07 19.94
C ALA A 304 24.00 -3.60 19.82
N LYS A 305 22.89 -4.29 19.68
CA LYS A 305 22.86 -5.75 19.44
C LYS A 305 23.60 -6.12 18.16
N ALA A 306 23.40 -5.39 17.07
CA ALA A 306 24.14 -5.66 15.83
C ALA A 306 25.65 -5.50 15.99
N ILE A 307 26.09 -4.49 16.75
CA ILE A 307 27.50 -4.26 17.07
C ILE A 307 28.04 -5.40 17.97
N THR A 308 27.35 -5.75 19.03
CA THR A 308 27.78 -6.80 19.98
C THR A 308 27.84 -8.17 19.35
N GLU A 309 26.96 -8.48 18.39
CA GLU A 309 26.93 -9.75 17.65
C GLU A 309 27.80 -9.76 16.39
N GLY A 310 28.35 -8.61 15.99
CA GLY A 310 29.11 -8.50 14.74
C GLY A 310 28.26 -8.79 13.51
N THR A 311 27.02 -8.29 13.46
CA THR A 311 26.13 -8.53 12.33
C THR A 311 26.05 -7.30 11.44
N ALA A 312 26.53 -7.43 10.19
CA ALA A 312 26.53 -6.36 9.19
C ALA A 312 26.23 -6.88 7.80
N SER A 313 25.74 -6.01 6.94
CA SER A 313 25.53 -6.29 5.52
C SER A 313 25.89 -5.09 4.64
N TYR A 314 26.18 -5.37 3.38
CA TYR A 314 26.35 -4.32 2.38
C TYR A 314 25.03 -3.66 2.02
N VAL A 315 25.10 -2.34 1.76
CA VAL A 315 24.00 -1.56 1.19
C VAL A 315 24.49 -0.75 0.00
N ASP A 316 23.55 -0.42 -0.88
CA ASP A 316 23.80 0.50 -1.98
C ASP A 316 23.73 1.95 -1.50
N LEU A 317 24.49 2.80 -2.16
CA LEU A 317 24.38 4.24 -2.03
C LEU A 317 24.14 4.86 -3.40
N VAL A 318 23.39 5.95 -3.47
CA VAL A 318 23.31 6.75 -4.69
C VAL A 318 24.24 7.95 -4.57
N CYS A 319 24.92 8.27 -5.67
CA CYS A 319 25.79 9.43 -5.74
C CYS A 319 25.24 10.44 -6.75
N ILE A 320 25.17 11.72 -6.37
CA ILE A 320 24.82 12.84 -7.25
C ILE A 320 26.13 13.48 -7.76
N ASN A 321 26.30 13.55 -9.09
CA ASN A 321 27.45 14.17 -9.76
C ASN A 321 28.82 13.71 -9.22
N ASP A 322 28.90 12.45 -8.80
CA ASP A 322 30.08 11.79 -8.23
C ASP A 322 30.62 12.42 -6.92
N ASP A 323 29.88 13.31 -6.30
CA ASP A 323 30.28 14.08 -5.11
C ASP A 323 29.38 13.79 -3.89
N ARG A 324 28.09 13.86 -4.01
CA ARG A 324 27.15 13.82 -2.88
C ARG A 324 26.42 12.48 -2.73
N ILE A 325 26.47 11.92 -1.53
CA ILE A 325 25.80 10.66 -1.20
C ILE A 325 24.33 10.89 -0.81
N VAL A 326 23.47 10.03 -1.33
CA VAL A 326 22.03 9.91 -0.98
C VAL A 326 21.77 8.50 -0.47
N ILE A 327 21.30 8.40 0.75
CA ILE A 327 21.00 7.11 1.41
C ILE A 327 19.54 6.68 1.23
N ASN A 328 18.62 7.63 1.13
CA ASN A 328 17.18 7.35 1.00
C ASN A 328 16.63 7.83 -0.34
N THR A 329 16.44 9.13 -0.49
CA THR A 329 15.71 9.70 -1.63
C THR A 329 16.25 11.04 -2.08
N ALA A 330 16.12 11.32 -3.39
CA ALA A 330 16.27 12.64 -3.94
C ALA A 330 14.99 13.06 -4.67
N SER A 331 14.77 14.37 -4.82
CA SER A 331 13.59 14.90 -5.49
C SER A 331 13.84 16.30 -6.06
N ILE A 332 13.04 16.65 -7.10
CA ILE A 332 12.95 18.02 -7.60
C ILE A 332 11.49 18.50 -7.58
N GLY A 333 11.29 19.82 -7.63
CA GLY A 333 9.95 20.41 -7.64
C GLY A 333 9.23 20.26 -6.29
N ALA A 334 7.96 20.02 -6.37
CA ALA A 334 7.03 20.06 -5.22
C ALA A 334 6.96 18.78 -4.39
N TYR A 335 7.72 17.74 -4.71
CA TYR A 335 7.61 16.44 -4.02
C TYR A 335 7.80 16.50 -2.50
N PRO A 336 8.77 17.22 -1.93
CA PRO A 336 8.92 17.34 -0.48
C PRO A 336 7.67 17.96 0.18
N ASN A 337 7.06 18.98 -0.46
CA ASN A 337 5.83 19.61 0.02
C ASN A 337 4.62 18.68 -0.09
N TYR A 338 4.55 17.88 -1.14
CA TYR A 338 3.53 16.83 -1.31
C TYR A 338 3.60 15.81 -0.17
N VAL A 339 4.78 15.29 0.15
CA VAL A 339 4.94 14.28 1.21
C VAL A 339 4.51 14.85 2.56
N ARG A 340 4.99 16.05 2.95
CA ARG A 340 4.61 16.72 4.20
C ARG A 340 3.10 16.96 4.29
N MET A 341 2.49 17.42 3.19
CA MET A 341 1.05 17.68 3.15
C MET A 341 0.24 16.39 3.26
N ARG A 342 0.64 15.34 2.56
CA ARG A 342 0.00 14.02 2.63
C ARG A 342 0.01 13.48 4.05
N GLU A 343 1.15 13.46 4.72
CA GLU A 343 1.29 12.96 6.10
C GLU A 343 0.43 13.73 7.10
N LYS A 344 0.37 15.06 6.95
CA LYS A 344 -0.51 15.91 7.78
C LYS A 344 -1.99 15.57 7.59
N LEU A 345 -2.42 15.28 6.37
CA LEU A 345 -3.80 14.96 6.03
C LEU A 345 -4.16 13.50 6.32
N GLU A 346 -3.19 12.59 6.24
CA GLU A 346 -3.40 11.14 6.40
C GLU A 346 -4.03 10.78 7.75
N ARG A 347 -3.65 11.47 8.82
CA ARG A 347 -4.21 11.29 10.17
C ARG A 347 -5.69 11.62 10.25
N ARG A 348 -6.24 12.47 9.34
CA ARG A 348 -7.62 12.94 9.38
C ARG A 348 -8.54 12.23 8.38
N MET A 349 -8.05 11.89 7.20
CA MET A 349 -8.90 11.41 6.09
C MET A 349 -8.41 10.11 5.44
N GLY A 350 -7.36 9.47 6.00
CA GLY A 350 -6.79 8.24 5.47
C GLY A 350 -5.90 8.43 4.23
N LYS A 351 -5.08 7.42 3.93
CA LYS A 351 -3.96 7.50 2.96
C LYS A 351 -4.39 7.92 1.54
N GLN A 352 -5.52 7.41 1.04
CA GLN A 352 -5.96 7.66 -0.34
C GLN A 352 -6.49 9.08 -0.54
N LEU A 353 -7.39 9.54 0.34
CA LEU A 353 -7.94 10.90 0.26
C LEU A 353 -6.88 11.94 0.57
N ALA A 354 -6.00 11.66 1.54
CA ALA A 354 -4.86 12.53 1.85
C ALA A 354 -3.93 12.68 0.65
N GLY A 355 -3.63 11.60 -0.06
CA GLY A 355 -2.83 11.63 -1.28
C GLY A 355 -3.44 12.48 -2.38
N LEU A 356 -4.74 12.34 -2.62
CA LEU A 356 -5.47 13.16 -3.60
C LEU A 356 -5.48 14.65 -3.23
N CYS A 357 -5.82 14.97 -1.98
CA CYS A 357 -5.86 16.36 -1.51
C CYS A 357 -4.47 17.00 -1.53
N ALA A 358 -3.43 16.29 -1.06
CA ALA A 358 -2.07 16.78 -1.08
C ALA A 358 -1.59 17.03 -2.51
N LEU A 359 -1.84 16.09 -3.44
CA LEU A 359 -1.52 16.23 -4.85
C LEU A 359 -2.17 17.49 -5.44
N TYR A 360 -3.47 17.66 -5.25
CA TYR A 360 -4.21 18.81 -5.77
C TYR A 360 -3.69 20.14 -5.21
N LEU A 361 -3.42 20.21 -3.90
CA LEU A 361 -2.94 21.42 -3.23
C LEU A 361 -1.50 21.77 -3.66
N THR A 362 -0.67 20.76 -3.89
CA THR A 362 0.72 20.92 -4.30
C THR A 362 0.81 21.40 -5.75
N MET A 363 0.08 20.76 -6.66
CA MET A 363 0.03 21.13 -8.08
C MET A 363 -0.51 22.54 -8.34
N ARG A 364 -1.21 23.16 -7.39
CA ARG A 364 -1.68 24.55 -7.52
C ARG A 364 -0.70 25.60 -7.06
N ARG A 365 0.32 25.23 -6.32
CA ARG A 365 1.20 26.15 -5.60
C ARG A 365 2.58 26.31 -6.23
N GLU A 366 3.01 25.32 -6.98
CA GLU A 366 4.38 25.27 -7.50
C GLU A 366 4.41 25.27 -9.02
N ALA A 367 5.42 25.92 -9.58
CA ALA A 367 5.62 25.90 -11.03
C ALA A 367 6.24 24.57 -11.47
N PRO A 368 5.79 23.97 -12.57
CA PRO A 368 6.40 22.78 -13.10
C PRO A 368 7.85 23.04 -13.55
N VAL A 369 8.69 22.01 -13.41
CA VAL A 369 10.07 22.02 -13.89
C VAL A 369 10.13 21.25 -15.20
N ARG A 370 10.70 21.83 -16.26
CA ARG A 370 10.99 21.09 -17.48
C ARG A 370 12.33 20.39 -17.38
N ILE A 371 12.29 19.08 -17.53
CA ILE A 371 13.50 18.25 -17.54
C ILE A 371 13.61 17.51 -18.87
N ARG A 372 14.85 17.27 -19.28
CA ARG A 372 15.18 16.37 -20.39
C ARG A 372 16.01 15.21 -19.85
N TYR A 373 15.53 13.99 -20.08
CA TYR A 373 16.25 12.75 -19.82
C TYR A 373 16.11 11.82 -21.04
N ASP A 374 17.16 11.14 -21.39
CA ASP A 374 17.30 10.48 -22.68
C ASP A 374 16.90 11.46 -23.81
N ASP A 375 16.05 11.03 -24.76
CA ASP A 375 15.54 11.88 -25.86
C ASP A 375 14.18 12.52 -25.52
N LYS A 376 13.73 12.47 -24.26
CA LYS A 376 12.41 12.96 -23.84
C LYS A 376 12.53 14.26 -23.07
N THR A 377 11.73 15.25 -23.47
CA THR A 377 11.51 16.47 -22.67
C THR A 377 10.10 16.45 -22.12
N LEU A 378 9.96 16.63 -20.82
CA LEU A 378 8.66 16.69 -20.14
C LEU A 378 8.65 17.74 -19.03
N GLU A 379 7.46 18.19 -18.69
CA GLU A 379 7.22 19.02 -17.50
C GLU A 379 6.79 18.15 -16.35
N THR A 380 7.36 18.39 -15.17
CA THR A 380 7.02 17.65 -13.94
C THR A 380 6.94 18.58 -12.75
N GLU A 381 5.97 18.36 -11.90
CA GLU A 381 5.87 18.97 -10.58
C GLU A 381 6.31 18.02 -9.48
N LEU A 382 6.25 16.71 -9.77
CA LEU A 382 6.56 15.66 -8.83
C LEU A 382 7.55 14.67 -9.45
N PHE A 383 8.78 14.76 -8.97
CA PHE A 383 9.86 13.84 -9.28
C PHE A 383 10.38 13.22 -7.99
N PHE A 384 10.47 11.92 -7.96
CA PHE A 384 11.01 11.12 -6.88
C PHE A 384 12.12 10.21 -7.43
N LEU A 385 13.19 10.12 -6.69
CA LEU A 385 14.27 9.18 -6.92
C LEU A 385 14.60 8.50 -5.61
N GLY A 386 14.55 7.18 -5.57
CA GLY A 386 14.87 6.36 -4.41
C GLY A 386 16.15 5.56 -4.61
N ASN A 387 16.97 5.48 -3.58
CA ASN A 387 18.07 4.52 -3.49
C ASN A 387 17.49 3.13 -3.25
N SER A 388 17.70 2.19 -4.15
CA SER A 388 17.03 0.89 -4.27
C SER A 388 15.53 0.97 -4.61
N THR A 389 14.90 -0.18 -4.92
CA THR A 389 13.50 -0.24 -5.35
C THR A 389 12.53 -0.05 -4.19
N TYR A 390 11.62 0.90 -4.32
CA TYR A 390 10.56 1.19 -3.36
C TYR A 390 9.23 0.54 -3.72
N PHE A 391 8.45 0.16 -2.71
CA PHE A 391 7.12 -0.44 -2.84
C PHE A 391 6.08 0.33 -2.01
N PRO A 392 4.78 0.31 -2.43
CA PRO A 392 4.28 -0.09 -3.75
C PRO A 392 4.67 0.89 -4.85
N SER A 393 4.49 0.48 -6.12
CA SER A 393 4.56 1.39 -7.27
C SER A 393 3.58 2.56 -7.14
N GLY A 394 3.88 3.68 -7.77
CA GLY A 394 3.10 4.94 -7.67
C GLY A 394 3.76 5.98 -6.76
N PHE A 395 3.08 7.10 -6.50
CA PHE A 395 3.64 8.24 -5.75
C PHE A 395 3.48 8.17 -4.23
N ALA A 396 3.23 6.98 -3.66
CA ALA A 396 3.19 6.78 -2.22
C ALA A 396 4.01 5.56 -1.79
N PRO A 397 5.29 5.48 -2.19
CA PRO A 397 6.16 4.41 -1.73
C PRO A 397 6.31 4.48 -0.21
N SER A 398 6.46 3.34 0.43
CA SER A 398 6.51 3.28 1.90
C SER A 398 7.51 2.28 2.45
N VAL A 399 8.00 1.35 1.65
CA VAL A 399 8.95 0.32 2.07
C VAL A 399 9.99 0.05 0.99
N ARG A 400 11.18 -0.27 1.43
CA ARG A 400 12.35 -0.62 0.63
C ARG A 400 12.89 -1.96 1.14
N PRO A 401 12.42 -3.08 0.58
CA PRO A 401 12.71 -4.42 1.13
C PRO A 401 14.14 -4.87 0.88
N LEU A 402 14.77 -4.38 -0.19
CA LEU A 402 16.16 -4.62 -0.53
C LEU A 402 16.92 -3.32 -0.46
N LEU A 403 18.16 -3.36 0.01
CA LEU A 403 19.06 -2.21 0.12
C LEU A 403 20.33 -2.41 -0.73
N ASP A 404 20.35 -3.49 -1.52
CA ASP A 404 21.49 -3.93 -2.31
C ASP A 404 21.07 -4.52 -3.66
N ASP A 405 20.04 -3.92 -4.28
CA ASP A 405 19.51 -4.36 -5.57
C ASP A 405 20.19 -3.74 -6.80
N GLY A 406 21.09 -2.78 -6.59
CA GLY A 406 21.85 -2.10 -7.65
C GLY A 406 21.03 -1.12 -8.49
N LEU A 407 19.87 -0.67 -8.01
CA LEU A 407 18.93 0.10 -8.79
C LEU A 407 18.54 1.44 -8.11
N ILE A 408 18.27 2.41 -8.94
CA ILE A 408 17.60 3.66 -8.60
C ILE A 408 16.14 3.54 -9.01
N ASP A 409 15.21 3.84 -8.12
CA ASP A 409 13.77 3.91 -8.40
C ASP A 409 13.38 5.35 -8.77
N VAL A 410 13.24 5.63 -10.05
CA VAL A 410 12.87 6.96 -10.56
C VAL A 410 11.38 7.00 -10.87
N ARG A 411 10.67 7.98 -10.31
CA ARG A 411 9.22 8.17 -10.53
C ARG A 411 8.94 9.61 -10.90
N ILE A 412 8.34 9.80 -12.07
CA ILE A 412 8.07 11.12 -12.65
C ILE A 412 6.59 11.22 -12.96
N LEU A 413 5.97 12.30 -12.53
CA LEU A 413 4.60 12.63 -12.89
C LEU A 413 4.60 13.74 -13.93
N GLU A 414 4.31 13.39 -15.17
CA GLU A 414 4.29 14.32 -16.28
C GLU A 414 3.08 15.24 -16.18
N THR A 415 3.35 16.55 -16.14
CA THR A 415 2.38 17.63 -16.18
C THR A 415 2.52 18.40 -17.51
N GLY A 416 1.92 19.56 -17.66
CA GLY A 416 2.08 20.37 -18.91
C GLY A 416 1.18 19.95 -20.09
N ARG A 417 0.62 18.73 -20.10
CA ARG A 417 -0.35 18.33 -21.13
C ARG A 417 -1.76 18.81 -20.80
N ARG A 418 -2.56 19.03 -21.85
CA ARG A 418 -3.97 19.46 -21.69
C ARG A 418 -4.72 18.51 -20.74
N PHE A 419 -5.31 19.08 -19.68
CA PHE A 419 -6.05 18.36 -18.64
C PHE A 419 -5.21 17.32 -17.85
N SER A 420 -3.88 17.46 -17.79
CA SER A 420 -3.01 16.53 -17.04
C SER A 420 -3.45 16.37 -15.59
N GLY A 421 -3.73 17.46 -14.89
CA GLY A 421 -4.18 17.41 -13.49
C GLY A 421 -5.47 16.60 -13.28
N LEU A 422 -6.48 16.78 -14.15
CA LEU A 422 -7.72 15.99 -14.09
C LEU A 422 -7.48 14.51 -14.40
N ARG A 423 -6.66 14.21 -15.39
CA ARG A 423 -6.30 12.83 -15.78
C ARG A 423 -5.51 12.13 -14.68
N ILE A 424 -4.59 12.82 -14.04
CA ILE A 424 -3.81 12.32 -12.90
C ILE A 424 -4.75 12.07 -11.71
N ALA A 425 -5.61 13.03 -11.36
CA ALA A 425 -6.58 12.88 -10.29
C ALA A 425 -7.52 11.68 -10.52
N ALA A 426 -8.02 11.50 -11.74
CA ALA A 426 -8.84 10.36 -12.11
C ALA A 426 -8.06 9.03 -12.02
N ALA A 427 -6.78 9.02 -12.46
CA ALA A 427 -5.93 7.85 -12.38
C ALA A 427 -5.60 7.44 -10.95
N VAL A 428 -5.36 8.41 -10.07
CA VAL A 428 -5.16 8.17 -8.62
C VAL A 428 -6.45 7.68 -7.97
N ALA A 429 -7.60 8.34 -8.22
CA ALA A 429 -8.89 7.97 -7.66
C ALA A 429 -9.34 6.55 -8.06
N THR A 430 -8.99 6.13 -9.28
CA THR A 430 -9.30 4.79 -9.80
C THR A 430 -8.20 3.75 -9.53
N GLY A 431 -7.11 4.10 -8.84
CA GLY A 431 -5.96 3.20 -8.61
C GLY A 431 -5.20 2.81 -9.89
N ARG A 432 -5.34 3.58 -10.95
CA ARG A 432 -4.73 3.30 -12.28
C ARG A 432 -3.49 4.15 -12.57
N LEU A 433 -2.94 4.85 -11.58
CA LEU A 433 -1.82 5.77 -11.79
C LEU A 433 -0.64 5.09 -12.50
N VAL A 434 -0.25 3.90 -12.08
CA VAL A 434 0.86 3.12 -12.66
C VAL A 434 0.63 2.76 -14.14
N ARG A 435 -0.62 2.76 -14.61
CA ARG A 435 -1.00 2.52 -16.01
C ARG A 435 -1.23 3.80 -16.80
N SER A 436 -1.10 4.96 -16.17
CA SER A 436 -1.28 6.25 -16.82
C SER A 436 -0.07 6.58 -17.69
N PRO A 437 -0.26 7.05 -18.92
CA PRO A 437 0.85 7.52 -19.76
C PRO A 437 1.50 8.81 -19.24
N LEU A 438 0.96 9.41 -18.17
CA LEU A 438 1.53 10.56 -17.47
C LEU A 438 2.39 10.16 -16.28
N TYR A 439 2.49 8.87 -15.97
CA TYR A 439 3.31 8.35 -14.89
C TYR A 439 4.44 7.51 -15.48
N HIS A 440 5.66 7.89 -15.16
CA HIS A 440 6.86 7.20 -15.58
C HIS A 440 7.54 6.59 -14.35
N GLU A 441 7.80 5.30 -14.39
CA GLU A 441 8.54 4.56 -13.35
C GLU A 441 9.68 3.81 -14.03
N LEU A 442 10.90 4.08 -13.60
CA LEU A 442 12.14 3.52 -14.15
C LEU A 442 12.93 2.90 -13.02
N ARG A 443 13.59 1.79 -13.26
CA ARG A 443 14.51 1.13 -12.34
C ARG A 443 15.81 0.92 -13.08
N VAL A 444 16.78 1.75 -12.78
CA VAL A 444 18.01 1.86 -13.55
C VAL A 444 19.23 2.02 -12.62
N PRO A 445 20.42 1.57 -13.00
CA PRO A 445 21.62 1.77 -12.18
C PRO A 445 22.16 3.21 -12.26
N GLU A 446 21.78 3.95 -13.30
CA GLU A 446 22.15 5.35 -13.49
C GLU A 446 20.98 6.12 -14.10
N PHE A 447 20.79 7.37 -13.65
CA PHE A 447 19.80 8.28 -14.19
C PHE A 447 20.39 9.69 -14.31
N ARG A 448 20.17 10.35 -15.46
CA ARG A 448 20.64 11.71 -15.72
C ARG A 448 19.50 12.57 -16.26
N PHE A 449 19.42 13.78 -15.78
CA PHE A 449 18.53 14.78 -16.38
C PHE A 449 19.19 16.15 -16.52
N VAL A 450 18.68 16.95 -17.46
CA VAL A 450 19.03 18.35 -17.65
C VAL A 450 17.79 19.20 -17.39
N ALA A 451 17.90 20.23 -16.57
CA ALA A 451 16.85 21.22 -16.35
C ALA A 451 16.84 22.23 -17.51
N VAL A 452 15.75 22.27 -18.27
CA VAL A 452 15.68 23.01 -19.55
C VAL A 452 15.53 24.52 -19.32
N ASP A 453 14.80 24.93 -18.28
CA ASP A 453 14.47 26.34 -18.00
C ASP A 453 15.46 27.00 -17.02
N GLY A 454 16.58 26.39 -16.79
CA GLY A 454 17.62 26.85 -15.84
C GLY A 454 17.74 25.97 -14.61
N PRO A 455 18.68 26.27 -13.71
CA PRO A 455 18.99 25.41 -12.58
C PRO A 455 17.81 25.19 -11.64
N THR A 456 17.54 23.93 -11.29
CA THR A 456 16.49 23.53 -10.34
C THR A 456 17.09 23.01 -9.04
N ILE A 457 16.38 23.16 -7.92
CA ILE A 457 16.80 22.65 -6.62
C ILE A 457 16.60 21.12 -6.59
N VAL A 458 17.69 20.42 -6.26
CA VAL A 458 17.66 18.97 -6.00
C VAL A 458 17.69 18.75 -4.50
N ALA A 459 16.54 18.41 -3.90
CA ALA A 459 16.46 18.04 -2.49
C ALA A 459 16.85 16.56 -2.33
N HIS A 460 17.54 16.22 -1.24
CA HIS A 460 17.93 14.85 -0.93
C HIS A 460 17.89 14.59 0.59
N ASP A 461 17.53 13.39 0.98
CA ASP A 461 17.45 12.89 2.37
C ASP A 461 16.76 13.82 3.37
N GLY A 462 15.79 14.62 2.88
CA GLY A 462 15.01 15.58 3.67
C GLY A 462 15.62 16.98 3.74
N GLU A 463 16.77 17.22 3.14
CA GLU A 463 17.44 18.52 3.09
C GLU A 463 17.24 19.23 1.73
N VAL A 464 17.30 20.56 1.76
CA VAL A 464 17.27 21.37 0.55
C VAL A 464 18.68 21.42 -0.02
N GLY A 465 18.87 20.79 -1.18
CA GLY A 465 20.17 20.78 -1.83
C GLY A 465 20.41 21.99 -2.73
N GLU A 466 21.41 21.87 -3.59
CA GLU A 466 21.86 22.93 -4.48
C GLU A 466 20.99 23.06 -5.73
N LYS A 467 21.12 24.21 -6.41
CA LYS A 467 20.54 24.43 -7.73
C LYS A 467 21.46 23.83 -8.80
N LEU A 468 20.96 22.83 -9.52
CA LEU A 468 21.70 22.15 -10.57
C LEU A 468 21.02 22.33 -11.93
N SER A 469 21.82 22.67 -12.96
CA SER A 469 21.36 22.67 -14.36
C SER A 469 21.29 21.24 -14.92
N GLU A 470 22.10 20.35 -14.36
CA GLU A 470 22.18 18.95 -14.72
C GLU A 470 22.48 18.13 -13.46
N ALA A 471 21.82 16.98 -13.34
CA ALA A 471 22.11 16.03 -12.28
C ALA A 471 22.25 14.61 -12.84
N LYS A 472 23.35 13.97 -12.47
CA LYS A 472 23.64 12.58 -12.75
C LYS A 472 23.57 11.81 -11.42
N PHE A 473 22.75 10.79 -11.39
CA PHE A 473 22.62 9.87 -10.25
C PHE A 473 23.18 8.51 -10.64
N SER A 474 24.08 7.97 -9.85
CA SER A 474 24.68 6.65 -10.09
C SER A 474 24.65 5.81 -8.83
N VAL A 475 24.36 4.51 -8.96
CA VAL A 475 24.42 3.57 -7.85
C VAL A 475 25.88 3.19 -7.59
N LYS A 476 26.30 3.32 -6.34
CA LYS A 476 27.48 2.65 -5.81
C LYS A 476 27.02 1.31 -5.21
N TYR A 477 27.08 0.27 -6.03
CA TYR A 477 26.52 -1.05 -5.71
C TYR A 477 27.29 -1.72 -4.58
N ARG A 478 26.55 -2.10 -3.51
CA ARG A 478 27.12 -2.79 -2.32
C ARG A 478 28.35 -2.09 -1.77
N ALA A 479 28.31 -0.75 -1.72
CA ALA A 479 29.47 0.05 -1.46
C ALA A 479 29.77 0.23 0.04
N LEU A 480 28.73 0.22 0.90
CA LEU A 480 28.88 0.52 2.32
C LEU A 480 28.44 -0.66 3.19
N PRO A 481 29.33 -1.22 4.02
CA PRO A 481 28.96 -2.14 5.09
C PRO A 481 28.24 -1.39 6.21
N VAL A 482 27.04 -1.89 6.63
CA VAL A 482 26.25 -1.28 7.69
C VAL A 482 25.89 -2.32 8.74
N PHE A 483 26.10 -1.99 10.01
CA PHE A 483 25.67 -2.83 11.13
C PHE A 483 24.14 -2.88 11.18
N ARG A 484 23.59 -4.06 11.17
CA ARG A 484 22.16 -4.31 11.23
C ARG A 484 21.84 -5.69 11.80
N PRO A 485 20.69 -5.87 12.48
CA PRO A 485 20.23 -7.20 12.83
C PRO A 485 20.01 -8.02 11.56
N LEU A 486 20.57 -9.21 11.52
CA LEU A 486 20.35 -10.18 10.44
C LEU A 486 19.46 -11.32 10.97
N PRO A 487 18.58 -11.90 10.12
CA PRO A 487 17.72 -13.01 10.52
C PRO A 487 18.52 -14.31 10.80
#